data_65e213d0e8a356aae9f15c6907e761aa
#
_entry.id   65e213d0e8a356aae9f15c6907e761aa
#
_cell.length_a   1.000
_cell.length_b   1.000
_cell.length_c   1.000
_cell.angle_alpha   90.00
_cell.angle_beta   90.00
_cell.angle_gamma   90.00
#
_symmetry.space_group_name_H-M   'P 1'
#
loop_
_entity.id
_entity.type
_entity.pdbx_description
1 polymer ?
#
loop_
_entity_poly.entity_id
_entity_poly.type
_entity_poly.pdbx_seq_one_letter_code
_entity_poly.pdbx_strand_id
1 'polypeptide(L)'
;MPSTMTQPRPTALRRALPLIALALGAGLGWWWLSDQISFQALAQNRDALLALRDAHYAASAAAFILAYAAIVAFSLPGALIATLTGGFLFATFPGVLFNVTGATLGASALFVAVRMGIGARIGARLEGAEGLVKRIKDGIDANQWSMLFLIRLVPAVPFFVANLVPAFLQVPLGRYVISTFLGILPGALVYTSVGAGMSEVLARGDTPDLGLIFEPAILMPLLGLCALAVLPVALKALRGGKTIG
;
A
#
# COMPACT_ATOMS: atom_id res chain seq x y z
N MET A 1 49.87 9.89 -9.40
CA MET A 1 48.93 9.58 -8.29
C MET A 1 47.64 10.27 -8.59
N PRO A 2 46.53 9.59 -8.90
CA PRO A 2 45.26 10.25 -9.11
C PRO A 2 44.63 10.60 -7.75
N SER A 3 44.33 11.87 -7.57
CA SER A 3 43.64 12.45 -6.43
C SER A 3 42.22 11.87 -6.35
N THR A 4 41.96 11.04 -5.35
CA THR A 4 40.58 10.59 -5.01
C THR A 4 39.77 11.76 -4.57
N MET A 5 38.88 12.26 -5.46
CA MET A 5 37.85 13.21 -5.10
C MET A 5 36.89 12.54 -4.13
N THR A 6 37.03 12.84 -2.84
CA THR A 6 36.05 12.47 -1.81
C THR A 6 34.75 13.23 -2.10
N GLN A 7 33.75 12.54 -2.63
CA GLN A 7 32.41 13.12 -2.76
C GLN A 7 31.89 13.54 -1.37
N PRO A 8 31.38 14.76 -1.21
CA PRO A 8 30.89 15.25 0.05
C PRO A 8 29.70 14.37 0.51
N ARG A 9 29.84 13.77 1.68
CA ARG A 9 28.74 12.98 2.30
C ARG A 9 27.54 13.89 2.49
N PRO A 10 26.35 13.54 1.99
CA PRO A 10 25.16 14.37 2.15
C PRO A 10 24.90 14.62 3.64
N THR A 11 24.71 15.89 4.01
CA THR A 11 24.42 16.32 5.38
C THR A 11 23.20 15.61 5.94
N ALA A 12 23.15 15.35 7.25
CA ALA A 12 22.04 14.69 7.92
C ALA A 12 20.67 15.31 7.58
N LEU A 13 20.65 16.63 7.37
CA LEU A 13 19.48 17.39 6.96
C LEU A 13 18.97 16.99 5.57
N ARG A 14 19.87 16.84 4.58
CA ARG A 14 19.47 16.42 3.21
C ARG A 14 18.89 15.01 3.17
N ARG A 15 19.29 14.13 4.07
CA ARG A 15 18.74 12.77 4.21
C ARG A 15 17.38 12.77 4.94
N ALA A 16 17.17 13.70 5.86
CA ALA A 16 15.91 13.81 6.60
C ALA A 16 14.83 14.57 5.80
N LEU A 17 15.19 15.34 4.78
CA LEU A 17 14.29 16.19 4.01
C LEU A 17 13.07 15.46 3.43
N PRO A 18 13.19 14.26 2.81
CA PRO A 18 12.03 13.51 2.33
C PRO A 18 11.06 13.09 3.44
N LEU A 19 11.60 12.70 4.60
CA LEU A 19 10.78 12.31 5.75
C LEU A 19 10.10 13.52 6.39
N ILE A 20 10.81 14.64 6.48
CA ILE A 20 10.24 15.90 6.99
C ILE A 20 9.12 16.35 6.06
N ALA A 21 9.33 16.31 4.75
CA ALA A 21 8.31 16.66 3.76
C ALA A 21 7.08 15.73 3.88
N LEU A 22 7.29 14.41 4.04
CA LEU A 22 6.20 13.47 4.27
C LEU A 22 5.48 13.72 5.60
N ALA A 23 6.21 13.98 6.69
CA ALA A 23 5.60 14.25 8.00
C ALA A 23 4.79 15.55 8.00
N LEU A 24 5.32 16.62 7.39
CA LEU A 24 4.60 17.87 7.22
C LEU A 24 3.38 17.71 6.31
N GLY A 25 3.53 17.02 5.17
CA GLY A 25 2.43 16.72 4.26
C GLY A 25 1.36 15.85 4.92
N ALA A 26 1.75 14.87 5.73
CA ALA A 26 0.83 14.07 6.51
C ALA A 26 0.07 14.91 7.54
N GLY A 27 0.77 15.76 8.30
CA GLY A 27 0.15 16.63 9.32
C GLY A 27 -0.81 17.66 8.72
N LEU A 28 -0.39 18.37 7.68
CA LEU A 28 -1.23 19.34 6.97
C LEU A 28 -2.37 18.66 6.23
N GLY A 29 -2.10 17.53 5.59
CA GLY A 29 -3.12 16.74 4.90
C GLY A 29 -4.16 16.20 5.85
N TRP A 30 -3.75 15.67 7.02
CA TRP A 30 -4.69 15.24 8.05
C TRP A 30 -5.60 16.39 8.51
N TRP A 31 -5.01 17.53 8.83
CA TRP A 31 -5.77 18.69 9.33
C TRP A 31 -6.75 19.26 8.31
N TRP A 32 -6.40 19.23 7.02
CA TRP A 32 -7.22 19.83 5.96
C TRP A 32 -8.15 18.85 5.27
N LEU A 33 -7.75 17.56 5.13
CA LEU A 33 -8.50 16.56 4.38
C LEU A 33 -9.38 15.66 5.24
N SER A 34 -9.22 15.63 6.57
CA SER A 34 -9.99 14.73 7.43
C SER A 34 -11.51 14.85 7.23
N ASP A 35 -12.00 16.07 7.05
CA ASP A 35 -13.43 16.35 6.86
C ASP A 35 -13.87 16.22 5.39
N GLN A 36 -12.92 16.36 4.44
CA GLN A 36 -13.19 16.32 3.01
C GLN A 36 -13.22 14.88 2.45
N ILE A 37 -12.42 13.97 3.05
CA ILE A 37 -12.36 12.56 2.67
C ILE A 37 -13.38 11.78 3.50
N SER A 38 -14.66 11.92 3.16
CA SER A 38 -15.76 11.24 3.83
C SER A 38 -16.79 10.73 2.81
N PHE A 39 -17.59 9.74 3.22
CA PHE A 39 -18.73 9.28 2.41
C PHE A 39 -19.74 10.39 2.17
N GLN A 40 -19.93 11.28 3.14
CA GLN A 40 -20.84 12.43 3.01
C GLN A 40 -20.35 13.41 1.95
N ALA A 41 -19.07 13.76 1.94
CA ALA A 41 -18.47 14.62 0.92
C ALA A 41 -18.61 14.01 -0.48
N LEU A 42 -18.38 12.69 -0.61
CA LEU A 42 -18.59 11.97 -1.87
C LEU A 42 -20.05 12.02 -2.33
N ALA A 43 -21.00 11.79 -1.42
CA ALA A 43 -22.42 11.85 -1.71
C ALA A 43 -22.88 13.25 -2.14
N GLN A 44 -22.44 14.29 -1.43
CA GLN A 44 -22.79 15.68 -1.72
C GLN A 44 -22.23 16.17 -3.06
N ASN A 45 -21.04 15.71 -3.45
CA ASN A 45 -20.38 16.13 -4.69
C ASN A 45 -20.56 15.14 -5.85
N ARG A 46 -21.44 14.16 -5.69
CA ARG A 46 -21.64 13.06 -6.63
C ARG A 46 -21.81 13.52 -8.08
N ASP A 47 -22.79 14.37 -8.34
CA ASP A 47 -23.16 14.77 -9.70
C ASP A 47 -22.07 15.64 -10.36
N ALA A 48 -21.41 16.50 -9.57
CA ALA A 48 -20.28 17.29 -10.05
C ALA A 48 -19.07 16.42 -10.41
N LEU A 49 -18.77 15.40 -9.59
CA LEU A 49 -17.66 14.47 -9.85
C LEU A 49 -17.93 13.61 -11.09
N LEU A 50 -19.15 13.13 -11.28
CA LEU A 50 -19.54 12.37 -12.46
C LEU A 50 -19.50 13.24 -13.73
N ALA A 51 -20.04 14.47 -13.68
CA ALA A 51 -19.99 15.40 -14.79
C ALA A 51 -18.53 15.75 -15.19
N LEU A 52 -17.65 15.98 -14.20
CA LEU A 52 -16.24 16.25 -14.45
C LEU A 52 -15.55 15.05 -15.10
N ARG A 53 -15.81 13.82 -14.60
CA ARG A 53 -15.31 12.60 -15.19
C ARG A 53 -15.76 12.45 -16.65
N ASP A 54 -17.03 12.65 -16.94
CA ASP A 54 -17.60 12.47 -18.27
C ASP A 54 -17.08 13.52 -19.25
N ALA A 55 -16.87 14.76 -18.80
CA ALA A 55 -16.29 15.82 -19.63
C ALA A 55 -14.78 15.61 -19.91
N HIS A 56 -14.03 15.06 -18.94
CA HIS A 56 -12.56 14.97 -19.01
C HIS A 56 -12.03 13.64 -18.47
N TYR A 57 -12.45 12.51 -19.02
CA TYR A 57 -12.18 11.18 -18.49
C TYR A 57 -10.70 10.91 -18.18
N ALA A 58 -9.80 11.15 -19.15
CA ALA A 58 -8.37 10.86 -18.96
C ALA A 58 -7.72 11.76 -17.89
N ALA A 59 -8.10 13.04 -17.85
CA ALA A 59 -7.60 13.98 -16.83
C ALA A 59 -8.13 13.60 -15.44
N SER A 60 -9.40 13.22 -15.33
CA SER A 60 -10.02 12.76 -14.08
C SER A 60 -9.37 11.47 -13.57
N ALA A 61 -9.08 10.52 -14.45
CA ALA A 61 -8.37 9.29 -14.11
C ALA A 61 -6.94 9.58 -13.60
N ALA A 62 -6.20 10.44 -14.30
CA ALA A 62 -4.85 10.83 -13.91
C ALA A 62 -4.87 11.59 -12.55
N ALA A 63 -5.76 12.56 -12.39
CA ALA A 63 -5.93 13.31 -11.15
C ALA A 63 -6.28 12.38 -9.98
N PHE A 64 -7.18 11.43 -10.19
CA PHE A 64 -7.55 10.42 -9.20
C PHE A 64 -6.36 9.54 -8.78
N ILE A 65 -5.61 9.01 -9.76
CA ILE A 65 -4.41 8.18 -9.48
C ILE A 65 -3.39 8.99 -8.66
N LEU A 66 -3.15 10.25 -9.01
CA LEU A 66 -2.21 11.11 -8.29
C LEU A 66 -2.71 11.45 -6.89
N ALA A 67 -3.98 11.77 -6.73
CA ALA A 67 -4.60 12.02 -5.42
C ALA A 67 -4.52 10.79 -4.52
N TYR A 68 -4.83 9.61 -5.07
CA TYR A 68 -4.71 8.36 -4.31
C TYR A 68 -3.25 8.08 -3.94
N ALA A 69 -2.31 8.27 -4.88
CA ALA A 69 -0.88 8.13 -4.60
C ALA A 69 -0.42 9.09 -3.47
N ALA A 70 -0.93 10.32 -3.45
CA ALA A 70 -0.64 11.26 -2.37
C ALA A 70 -1.21 10.80 -1.01
N ILE A 71 -2.48 10.34 -0.96
CA ILE A 71 -3.11 9.79 0.26
C ILE A 71 -2.22 8.68 0.84
N VAL A 72 -1.76 7.75 0.00
CA VAL A 72 -0.93 6.62 0.45
C VAL A 72 0.49 7.06 0.81
N ALA A 73 1.13 7.92 0.01
CA ALA A 73 2.49 8.40 0.26
C ALA A 73 2.60 9.15 1.58
N PHE A 74 1.60 9.97 1.89
CA PHE A 74 1.54 10.71 3.16
C PHE A 74 0.89 9.91 4.29
N SER A 75 0.52 8.64 4.05
CA SER A 75 -0.16 7.78 5.04
C SER A 75 -1.41 8.43 5.63
N LEU A 76 -2.15 9.20 4.81
CA LEU A 76 -3.38 9.85 5.23
C LEU A 76 -4.49 8.83 5.45
N PRO A 77 -5.44 9.10 6.36
CA PRO A 77 -6.66 8.33 6.46
C PRO A 77 -7.47 8.48 5.17
N GLY A 78 -8.25 7.46 4.81
CA GLY A 78 -9.15 7.56 3.64
C GLY A 78 -8.73 6.71 2.45
N ALA A 79 -7.68 5.89 2.54
CA ALA A 79 -7.31 4.98 1.45
C ALA A 79 -8.48 4.06 1.03
N LEU A 80 -9.30 3.62 1.99
CA LEU A 80 -10.49 2.82 1.72
C LEU A 80 -11.55 3.65 0.98
N ILE A 81 -11.81 4.89 1.43
CA ILE A 81 -12.75 5.80 0.76
C ILE A 81 -12.26 6.10 -0.66
N ALA A 82 -10.94 6.31 -0.85
CA ALA A 82 -10.36 6.49 -2.18
C ALA A 82 -10.60 5.25 -3.06
N THR A 83 -10.45 4.03 -2.52
CA THR A 83 -10.72 2.79 -3.28
C THR A 83 -12.18 2.72 -3.72
N LEU A 84 -13.11 3.02 -2.84
CA LEU A 84 -14.54 3.07 -3.15
C LEU A 84 -14.85 4.18 -4.17
N THR A 85 -14.24 5.35 -4.03
CA THR A 85 -14.38 6.46 -4.98
C THR A 85 -13.89 6.07 -6.37
N GLY A 86 -12.79 5.32 -6.47
CA GLY A 86 -12.31 4.79 -7.75
C GLY A 86 -13.32 3.88 -8.43
N GLY A 87 -13.97 3.00 -7.66
CA GLY A 87 -15.08 2.16 -8.15
C GLY A 87 -16.30 2.97 -8.56
N PHE A 88 -16.68 3.94 -7.73
CA PHE A 88 -17.79 4.83 -7.99
C PHE A 88 -17.63 5.66 -9.27
N LEU A 89 -16.43 6.23 -9.48
CA LEU A 89 -16.15 7.09 -10.63
C LEU A 89 -15.89 6.30 -11.92
N PHE A 90 -15.19 5.18 -11.84
CA PHE A 90 -14.64 4.48 -13.00
C PHE A 90 -15.16 3.05 -13.14
N ALA A 91 -16.21 2.69 -12.41
CA ALA A 91 -16.74 1.33 -12.28
C ALA A 91 -15.69 0.33 -11.77
N THR A 92 -16.06 -0.95 -11.69
CA THR A 92 -15.12 -2.00 -11.24
C THR A 92 -13.87 -2.06 -12.13
N PHE A 93 -14.07 -2.05 -13.44
CA PHE A 93 -13.01 -1.94 -14.44
C PHE A 93 -13.27 -0.71 -15.32
N PRO A 94 -12.31 0.20 -15.47
CA PRO A 94 -10.88 0.13 -15.07
C PRO A 94 -10.59 0.64 -13.64
N GLY A 95 -11.56 0.96 -12.82
CA GLY A 95 -11.40 1.55 -11.48
C GLY A 95 -10.39 0.78 -10.62
N VAL A 96 -10.44 -0.57 -10.61
CA VAL A 96 -9.48 -1.40 -9.86
C VAL A 96 -8.03 -1.15 -10.30
N LEU A 97 -7.79 -0.97 -11.59
CA LEU A 97 -6.44 -0.70 -12.10
C LEU A 97 -5.95 0.68 -11.67
N PHE A 98 -6.82 1.68 -11.68
CA PHE A 98 -6.49 3.03 -11.21
C PHE A 98 -6.22 3.04 -9.70
N ASN A 99 -7.03 2.35 -8.92
CA ASN A 99 -6.84 2.16 -7.48
C ASN A 99 -5.50 1.51 -7.16
N VAL A 100 -5.21 0.37 -7.78
CA VAL A 100 -3.97 -0.39 -7.54
C VAL A 100 -2.74 0.40 -8.00
N THR A 101 -2.84 1.09 -9.13
CA THR A 101 -1.76 1.95 -9.64
C THR A 101 -1.48 3.10 -8.67
N GLY A 102 -2.51 3.86 -8.26
CA GLY A 102 -2.37 4.97 -7.31
C GLY A 102 -1.79 4.51 -5.97
N ALA A 103 -2.36 3.43 -5.40
CA ALA A 103 -1.87 2.86 -4.14
C ALA A 103 -0.41 2.39 -4.25
N THR A 104 -0.03 1.73 -5.35
CA THR A 104 1.34 1.23 -5.55
C THR A 104 2.33 2.37 -5.75
N LEU A 105 1.98 3.42 -6.50
CA LEU A 105 2.81 4.61 -6.66
C LEU A 105 3.04 5.31 -5.32
N GLY A 106 1.98 5.54 -4.55
CA GLY A 106 2.07 6.18 -3.24
C GLY A 106 2.88 5.35 -2.24
N ALA A 107 2.63 4.05 -2.18
CA ALA A 107 3.40 3.12 -1.34
C ALA A 107 4.88 3.09 -1.72
N SER A 108 5.19 3.15 -3.03
CA SER A 108 6.56 3.18 -3.54
C SER A 108 7.26 4.50 -3.19
N ALA A 109 6.56 5.63 -3.28
CA ALA A 109 7.10 6.93 -2.87
C ALA A 109 7.42 6.96 -1.37
N LEU A 110 6.51 6.48 -0.52
CA LEU A 110 6.72 6.33 0.92
C LEU A 110 7.91 5.40 1.22
N PHE A 111 7.95 4.24 0.56
CA PHE A 111 9.05 3.28 0.71
C PHE A 111 10.41 3.91 0.41
N VAL A 112 10.55 4.60 -0.72
CA VAL A 112 11.79 5.27 -1.14
C VAL A 112 12.17 6.36 -0.15
N ALA A 113 11.22 7.21 0.26
CA ALA A 113 11.47 8.28 1.22
C ALA A 113 11.96 7.76 2.58
N VAL A 114 11.33 6.73 3.10
CA VAL A 114 11.73 6.05 4.36
C VAL A 114 13.12 5.45 4.21
N ARG A 115 13.38 4.76 3.11
CA ARG A 115 14.67 4.11 2.84
C ARG A 115 15.81 5.13 2.73
N MET A 116 15.58 6.27 2.07
CA MET A 116 16.57 7.35 1.94
C MET A 116 16.80 8.10 3.25
N GLY A 117 15.76 8.28 4.06
CA GLY A 117 15.83 9.05 5.31
C GLY A 117 16.44 8.27 6.47
N ILE A 118 15.76 7.23 6.93
CA ILE A 118 16.11 6.48 8.14
C ILE A 118 16.45 5.01 7.87
N GLY A 119 16.10 4.50 6.68
CA GLY A 119 16.22 3.08 6.35
C GLY A 119 17.63 2.53 6.54
N ALA A 120 18.67 3.28 6.13
CA ALA A 120 20.06 2.86 6.30
C ALA A 120 20.49 2.74 7.78
N ARG A 121 19.98 3.63 8.66
CA ARG A 121 20.28 3.59 10.10
C ARG A 121 19.58 2.43 10.81
N ILE A 122 18.32 2.19 10.45
CA ILE A 122 17.55 1.08 11.01
C ILE A 122 18.05 -0.24 10.43
N GLY A 123 18.36 -0.30 9.14
CA GLY A 123 18.97 -1.48 8.50
C GLY A 123 20.25 -1.91 9.20
N ALA A 124 21.18 -0.98 9.43
CA ALA A 124 22.43 -1.26 10.16
C ALA A 124 22.20 -1.74 11.60
N ARG A 125 21.17 -1.24 12.29
CA ARG A 125 20.78 -1.76 13.62
C ARG A 125 20.16 -3.15 13.56
N LEU A 126 19.42 -3.44 12.49
CA LEU A 126 18.80 -4.74 12.27
C LEU A 126 19.83 -5.80 11.84
N GLU A 127 20.91 -5.40 11.17
CA GLU A 127 22.04 -6.31 10.87
C GLU A 127 22.76 -6.79 12.13
N GLY A 128 22.87 -5.94 13.15
CA GLY A 128 23.39 -6.28 14.47
C GLY A 128 22.39 -6.82 15.47
N ALA A 129 21.10 -6.98 15.07
CA ALA A 129 20.06 -7.45 15.98
C ALA A 129 20.19 -8.95 16.26
N GLU A 130 19.93 -9.34 17.50
CA GLU A 130 19.92 -10.74 17.96
C GLU A 130 18.49 -11.20 18.27
N GLY A 131 18.32 -12.51 18.46
CA GLY A 131 17.07 -13.10 18.92
C GLY A 131 15.95 -13.05 17.88
N LEU A 132 14.74 -12.61 18.29
CA LEU A 132 13.53 -12.64 17.48
C LEU A 132 13.63 -11.76 16.23
N VAL A 133 14.21 -10.57 16.34
CA VAL A 133 14.34 -9.61 15.23
C VAL A 133 15.20 -10.19 14.11
N LYS A 134 16.32 -10.84 14.46
CA LYS A 134 17.17 -11.52 13.51
C LYS A 134 16.42 -12.66 12.81
N ARG A 135 15.70 -13.50 13.55
CA ARG A 135 14.91 -14.59 12.97
C ARG A 135 13.84 -14.10 11.98
N ILE A 136 13.17 -13.01 12.29
CA ILE A 136 12.19 -12.40 11.40
C ILE A 136 12.87 -11.89 10.12
N LYS A 137 14.00 -11.18 10.26
CA LYS A 137 14.78 -10.70 9.12
C LYS A 137 15.25 -11.86 8.24
N ASP A 138 15.90 -12.84 8.82
CA ASP A 138 16.42 -14.02 8.12
C ASP A 138 15.28 -14.80 7.43
N GLY A 139 14.11 -14.89 8.06
CA GLY A 139 12.90 -15.49 7.49
C GLY A 139 12.37 -14.73 6.26
N ILE A 140 12.36 -13.39 6.33
CA ILE A 140 11.94 -12.53 5.20
C ILE A 140 12.98 -12.62 4.08
N ASP A 141 14.29 -12.58 4.40
CA ASP A 141 15.35 -12.69 3.40
C ASP A 141 15.31 -14.05 2.69
N ALA A 142 15.00 -15.13 3.42
CA ALA A 142 14.92 -16.47 2.86
C ALA A 142 13.67 -16.71 1.98
N ASN A 143 12.53 -16.05 2.28
CA ASN A 143 11.23 -16.28 1.65
C ASN A 143 10.51 -14.96 1.33
N GLN A 144 11.24 -13.99 0.81
CA GLN A 144 10.81 -12.60 0.66
C GLN A 144 9.50 -12.44 -0.11
N TRP A 145 9.33 -13.14 -1.24
CA TRP A 145 8.11 -13.08 -2.04
C TRP A 145 6.87 -13.51 -1.25
N SER A 146 6.95 -14.66 -0.59
CA SER A 146 5.83 -15.18 0.22
C SER A 146 5.44 -14.22 1.32
N MET A 147 6.42 -13.66 2.04
CA MET A 147 6.16 -12.71 3.12
C MET A 147 5.57 -11.39 2.61
N LEU A 148 6.09 -10.88 1.48
CA LEU A 148 5.57 -9.65 0.88
C LEU A 148 4.12 -9.82 0.40
N PHE A 149 3.76 -10.96 -0.17
CA PHE A 149 2.37 -11.25 -0.54
C PHE A 149 1.48 -11.43 0.69
N LEU A 150 1.94 -12.16 1.70
CA LEU A 150 1.17 -12.38 2.93
C LEU A 150 0.77 -11.07 3.61
N ILE A 151 1.71 -10.14 3.79
CA ILE A 151 1.40 -8.86 4.44
C ILE A 151 0.46 -7.97 3.61
N ARG A 152 0.24 -8.28 2.34
CA ARG A 152 -0.70 -7.59 1.45
C ARG A 152 -2.05 -8.29 1.36
N LEU A 153 -2.07 -9.62 1.44
CA LEU A 153 -3.28 -10.44 1.33
C LEU A 153 -4.04 -10.54 2.65
N VAL A 154 -3.32 -10.51 3.79
CA VAL A 154 -3.95 -10.64 5.11
C VAL A 154 -4.62 -9.31 5.50
N PRO A 155 -5.97 -9.26 5.58
CA PRO A 155 -6.71 -8.02 5.86
C PRO A 155 -6.41 -7.43 7.25
N ALA A 156 -5.95 -8.27 8.20
CA ALA A 156 -5.63 -7.83 9.55
C ALA A 156 -4.31 -7.03 9.64
N VAL A 157 -3.47 -7.04 8.60
CA VAL A 157 -2.22 -6.28 8.61
C VAL A 157 -2.51 -4.80 8.33
N PRO A 158 -2.20 -3.89 9.26
CA PRO A 158 -2.40 -2.46 9.02
C PRO A 158 -1.60 -1.99 7.80
N PHE A 159 -2.24 -1.21 6.94
CA PHE A 159 -1.67 -0.78 5.65
C PHE A 159 -0.32 -0.04 5.81
N PHE A 160 -0.18 0.80 6.84
CA PHE A 160 1.08 1.50 7.11
C PHE A 160 2.21 0.54 7.51
N VAL A 161 1.92 -0.55 8.24
CA VAL A 161 2.90 -1.58 8.59
C VAL A 161 3.38 -2.28 7.32
N ALA A 162 2.45 -2.66 6.45
CA ALA A 162 2.76 -3.30 5.18
C ALA A 162 3.62 -2.40 4.25
N ASN A 163 3.55 -1.08 4.41
CA ASN A 163 4.37 -0.15 3.63
C ASN A 163 5.74 0.12 4.25
N LEU A 164 5.84 0.23 5.59
CA LEU A 164 7.07 0.63 6.27
C LEU A 164 8.03 -0.55 6.52
N VAL A 165 7.49 -1.71 6.94
CA VAL A 165 8.32 -2.86 7.30
C VAL A 165 9.25 -3.31 6.17
N PRO A 166 8.80 -3.46 4.91
CA PRO A 166 9.70 -3.81 3.80
C PRO A 166 10.82 -2.79 3.54
N ALA A 167 10.55 -1.49 3.78
CA ALA A 167 11.55 -0.44 3.63
C ALA A 167 12.67 -0.57 4.67
N PHE A 168 12.33 -0.88 5.92
CA PHE A 168 13.29 -1.11 7.00
C PHE A 168 14.10 -2.38 6.79
N LEU A 169 13.50 -3.42 6.24
CA LEU A 169 14.14 -4.71 5.98
C LEU A 169 14.93 -4.73 4.65
N GLN A 170 15.19 -3.57 4.06
CA GLN A 170 16.02 -3.42 2.85
C GLN A 170 15.52 -4.24 1.65
N VAL A 171 14.23 -4.52 1.57
CA VAL A 171 13.63 -5.24 0.44
C VAL A 171 13.95 -4.52 -0.88
N PRO A 172 14.32 -5.22 -1.97
CA PRO A 172 14.51 -4.60 -3.27
C PRO A 172 13.22 -3.92 -3.76
N LEU A 173 13.32 -2.66 -4.24
CA LEU A 173 12.17 -1.86 -4.68
C LEU A 173 11.30 -2.61 -5.72
N GLY A 174 11.92 -3.29 -6.68
CA GLY A 174 11.18 -4.04 -7.70
C GLY A 174 10.30 -5.14 -7.10
N ARG A 175 10.81 -5.90 -6.11
CA ARG A 175 10.01 -6.92 -5.40
C ARG A 175 8.87 -6.28 -4.61
N TYR A 176 9.14 -5.16 -3.97
CA TYR A 176 8.13 -4.40 -3.24
C TYR A 176 7.00 -3.90 -4.16
N VAL A 177 7.35 -3.29 -5.30
CA VAL A 177 6.37 -2.77 -6.27
C VAL A 177 5.50 -3.90 -6.83
N ILE A 178 6.11 -4.98 -7.31
CA ILE A 178 5.39 -6.11 -7.90
C ILE A 178 4.48 -6.77 -6.87
N SER A 179 5.00 -7.07 -5.68
CA SER A 179 4.20 -7.71 -4.62
C SER A 179 3.09 -6.79 -4.09
N THR A 180 3.30 -5.47 -4.08
CA THR A 180 2.27 -4.51 -3.73
C THR A 180 1.19 -4.48 -4.80
N PHE A 181 1.54 -4.29 -6.06
CA PHE A 181 0.59 -4.20 -7.17
C PHE A 181 -0.29 -5.46 -7.25
N LEU A 182 0.33 -6.64 -7.25
CA LEU A 182 -0.40 -7.90 -7.35
C LEU A 182 -1.09 -8.31 -6.05
N GLY A 183 -0.44 -8.06 -4.91
CA GLY A 183 -0.93 -8.50 -3.60
C GLY A 183 -2.14 -7.72 -3.10
N ILE A 184 -2.30 -6.43 -3.48
CA ILE A 184 -3.49 -5.67 -3.10
C ILE A 184 -4.67 -5.86 -4.06
N LEU A 185 -4.45 -6.44 -5.25
CA LEU A 185 -5.48 -6.63 -6.29
C LEU A 185 -6.75 -7.31 -5.78
N PRO A 186 -6.70 -8.44 -5.03
CA PRO A 186 -7.92 -9.11 -4.56
C PRO A 186 -8.77 -8.21 -3.66
N GLY A 187 -8.15 -7.56 -2.67
CA GLY A 187 -8.85 -6.64 -1.79
C GLY A 187 -9.35 -5.38 -2.52
N ALA A 188 -8.52 -4.83 -3.42
CA ALA A 188 -8.91 -3.69 -4.24
C ALA A 188 -10.11 -4.03 -5.13
N LEU A 189 -10.17 -5.22 -5.73
CA LEU A 189 -11.29 -5.67 -6.55
C LEU A 189 -12.59 -5.67 -5.75
N VAL A 190 -12.58 -6.22 -4.54
CA VAL A 190 -13.75 -6.26 -3.66
C VAL A 190 -14.26 -4.84 -3.37
N TYR A 191 -13.41 -3.99 -2.82
CA TYR A 191 -13.84 -2.63 -2.44
C TYR A 191 -14.15 -1.74 -3.64
N THR A 192 -13.46 -1.92 -4.77
CA THR A 192 -13.80 -1.19 -6.01
C THR A 192 -15.18 -1.62 -6.53
N SER A 193 -15.53 -2.90 -6.44
CA SER A 193 -16.86 -3.40 -6.83
C SER A 193 -17.96 -2.84 -5.93
N VAL A 194 -17.71 -2.76 -4.61
CA VAL A 194 -18.62 -2.08 -3.67
C VAL A 194 -18.79 -0.61 -4.07
N GLY A 195 -17.68 0.08 -4.39
CA GLY A 195 -17.70 1.47 -4.85
C GLY A 195 -18.50 1.65 -6.13
N ALA A 196 -18.41 0.72 -7.08
CA ALA A 196 -19.18 0.76 -8.32
C ALA A 196 -20.69 0.67 -8.07
N GLY A 197 -21.11 -0.07 -7.04
CA GLY A 197 -22.53 -0.15 -6.63
C GLY A 197 -23.01 0.99 -5.73
N MET A 198 -22.12 1.88 -5.30
CA MET A 198 -22.44 2.93 -4.31
C MET A 198 -23.55 3.89 -4.71
N SER A 199 -23.76 4.10 -6.01
CA SER A 199 -24.80 5.04 -6.47
C SER A 199 -26.17 4.70 -5.94
N GLU A 200 -26.54 3.43 -5.86
CA GLU A 200 -27.81 2.96 -5.32
C GLU A 200 -27.86 3.05 -3.79
N VAL A 201 -26.77 2.71 -3.12
CA VAL A 201 -26.65 2.77 -1.65
C VAL A 201 -26.81 4.20 -1.16
N LEU A 202 -26.06 5.13 -1.78
CA LEU A 202 -26.12 6.56 -1.45
C LEU A 202 -27.49 7.18 -1.77
N ALA A 203 -28.17 6.73 -2.84
CA ALA A 203 -29.50 7.18 -3.19
C ALA A 203 -30.57 6.80 -2.13
N ARG A 204 -30.32 5.74 -1.36
CA ARG A 204 -31.18 5.29 -0.25
C ARG A 204 -30.81 5.95 1.09
N GLY A 205 -29.73 6.74 1.14
CA GLY A 205 -29.21 7.33 2.37
C GLY A 205 -28.42 6.35 3.26
N ASP A 206 -28.10 5.17 2.73
CA ASP A 206 -27.35 4.12 3.43
C ASP A 206 -25.83 4.33 3.32
N THR A 207 -25.08 3.64 4.18
CA THR A 207 -23.62 3.57 4.11
C THR A 207 -23.18 2.23 3.53
N PRO A 208 -22.09 2.18 2.74
CA PRO A 208 -21.56 0.91 2.22
C PRO A 208 -21.15 -0.05 3.32
N ASP A 209 -21.45 -1.34 3.16
CA ASP A 209 -20.96 -2.37 4.07
C ASP A 209 -19.48 -2.65 3.83
N LEU A 210 -18.64 -2.17 4.74
CA LEU A 210 -17.20 -2.35 4.70
C LEU A 210 -16.76 -3.70 5.30
N GLY A 211 -17.65 -4.39 6.00
CA GLY A 211 -17.44 -5.72 6.55
C GLY A 211 -17.46 -6.85 5.52
N LEU A 212 -17.87 -6.56 4.29
CA LEU A 212 -18.03 -7.53 3.21
C LEU A 212 -16.76 -8.39 2.97
N ILE A 213 -15.55 -7.85 3.19
CA ILE A 213 -14.30 -8.61 3.02
C ILE A 213 -14.15 -9.77 4.02
N PHE A 214 -14.88 -9.73 5.14
CA PHE A 214 -14.90 -10.77 6.14
C PHE A 214 -16.01 -11.80 5.92
N GLU A 215 -16.86 -11.60 4.93
CA GLU A 215 -17.84 -12.62 4.56
C GLU A 215 -17.15 -13.88 4.02
N PRO A 216 -17.66 -15.08 4.36
CA PRO A 216 -17.02 -16.35 3.96
C PRO A 216 -16.80 -16.46 2.46
N ALA A 217 -17.70 -15.94 1.64
CA ALA A 217 -17.62 -15.99 0.19
C ALA A 217 -16.41 -15.23 -0.37
N ILE A 218 -15.93 -14.19 0.34
CA ILE A 218 -14.79 -13.36 -0.04
C ILE A 218 -13.55 -13.77 0.77
N LEU A 219 -13.72 -14.02 2.06
CA LEU A 219 -12.61 -14.35 2.95
C LEU A 219 -11.97 -15.70 2.59
N MET A 220 -12.75 -16.71 2.21
CA MET A 220 -12.21 -18.04 1.88
C MET A 220 -11.27 -18.01 0.65
N PRO A 221 -11.59 -17.36 -0.49
CA PRO A 221 -10.64 -17.17 -1.57
C PRO A 221 -9.38 -16.39 -1.16
N LEU A 222 -9.51 -15.35 -0.32
CA LEU A 222 -8.36 -14.62 0.21
C LEU A 222 -7.46 -15.49 1.09
N LEU A 223 -8.04 -16.31 1.97
CA LEU A 223 -7.29 -17.29 2.77
C LEU A 223 -6.62 -18.34 1.88
N GLY A 224 -7.28 -18.77 0.80
CA GLY A 224 -6.67 -19.63 -0.22
C GLY A 224 -5.44 -19.02 -0.86
N LEU A 225 -5.49 -17.74 -1.23
CA LEU A 225 -4.32 -17.00 -1.74
C LEU A 225 -3.23 -16.85 -0.68
N CYS A 226 -3.58 -16.62 0.58
CA CYS A 226 -2.62 -16.62 1.69
C CYS A 226 -1.95 -17.99 1.84
N ALA A 227 -2.71 -19.08 1.79
CA ALA A 227 -2.17 -20.43 1.86
C ALA A 227 -1.21 -20.71 0.69
N LEU A 228 -1.54 -20.30 -0.54
CA LEU A 228 -0.65 -20.39 -1.69
C LEU A 228 0.64 -19.57 -1.50
N ALA A 229 0.56 -18.37 -0.90
CA ALA A 229 1.72 -17.56 -0.60
C ALA A 229 2.64 -18.19 0.47
N VAL A 230 2.08 -18.97 1.40
CA VAL A 230 2.84 -19.70 2.43
C VAL A 230 3.42 -21.01 1.89
N LEU A 231 2.81 -21.59 0.86
CA LEU A 231 3.16 -22.92 0.35
C LEU A 231 4.66 -23.10 0.05
N PRO A 232 5.38 -22.14 -0.61
CA PRO A 232 6.82 -22.28 -0.83
C PRO A 232 7.64 -22.35 0.46
N VAL A 233 7.20 -21.62 1.49
CA VAL A 233 7.84 -21.63 2.83
C VAL A 233 7.65 -22.98 3.50
N ALA A 234 6.41 -23.48 3.50
CA ALA A 234 6.06 -24.78 4.08
C ALA A 234 6.80 -25.95 3.37
N LEU A 235 6.82 -25.93 2.03
CA LEU A 235 7.55 -26.95 1.25
C LEU A 235 9.05 -26.93 1.51
N LYS A 236 9.65 -25.74 1.66
CA LYS A 236 11.07 -25.60 1.99
C LYS A 236 11.36 -26.09 3.40
N ALA A 237 10.50 -25.80 4.37
CA ALA A 237 10.63 -26.30 5.74
C ALA A 237 10.55 -27.85 5.80
N LEU A 238 9.60 -28.43 5.04
CA LEU A 238 9.44 -29.89 4.97
C LEU A 238 10.63 -30.58 4.25
N ARG A 239 11.22 -29.94 3.23
CA ARG A 239 12.38 -30.47 2.50
C ARG A 239 13.69 -30.26 3.25
N GLY A 240 13.82 -29.18 4.03
CA GLY A 240 15.03 -28.89 4.84
C GLY A 240 15.21 -29.80 6.06
N GLY A 241 14.19 -30.55 6.45
CA GLY A 241 14.28 -31.59 7.49
C GLY A 241 14.94 -32.88 7.04
N LYS A 242 15.42 -33.01 5.81
CA LYS A 242 16.12 -34.17 5.25
C LYS A 242 17.55 -33.88 4.81
N THR A 243 18.32 -33.14 5.57
CA THR A 243 19.78 -33.25 5.54
C THR A 243 20.18 -34.27 6.59
N ILE A 244 20.17 -35.50 6.14
CA ILE A 244 20.80 -36.65 6.81
C ILE A 244 22.27 -36.34 6.91
N GLY A 245 22.79 -36.48 8.13
CA GLY A 245 24.20 -36.48 8.44
C GLY A 245 24.98 -37.61 7.73
#